data_783a35815b0e621e42cfc94ce1ba8bc2
#
_entry.id   783a35815b0e621e42cfc94ce1ba8bc2
#
_cell.length_a   1.000
_cell.length_b   1.000
_cell.length_c   1.000
_cell.angle_alpha   90.00
_cell.angle_beta   90.00
_cell.angle_gamma   90.00
#
_symmetry.space_group_name_H-M   'P 1'
#
loop_
_entity.id
_entity.type
_entity.pdbx_description
1 polymer ?
#
loop_
_entity_poly.entity_id
_entity_poly.type
_entity_poly.pdbx_seq_one_letter_code
_entity_poly.pdbx_strand_id
1 'polypeptide(L)'
;MRVQFDHVDVEIGGRLVVGDMNVTVESGQFVGIVGPNGSGKSTTLRCLYRALIPSGGRIMVGESDIRAISMRENARQVAALTQDNTLHFDFTAREVVATGRLPHSGIVVRDRAAEDRAIGAAMEKAGAADLHSRLFSSLSGGEKQRVLIARALAQEPQVLVLDEPTNHLDVHHQHGVLEASKKLGITVIAALHDLNLAAQYCDRVLVLVDGAVVCSGTPREVFTETVIDRWFSIGCHIVAHPRLGVPQIIFDGYKPAPHTFDHEET
;
A
#
# COMPACT_ATOMS: atom_id res chain seq x y z
N MET A 1 13.41 3.38 -5.51
CA MET A 1 14.35 2.82 -4.49
C MET A 1 13.97 1.37 -4.24
N ARG A 2 14.96 0.45 -4.16
CA ARG A 2 14.74 -0.98 -3.88
C ARG A 2 14.34 -1.18 -2.41
N VAL A 3 13.41 -2.12 -2.17
CA VAL A 3 13.03 -2.56 -0.82
C VAL A 3 13.25 -4.07 -0.72
N GLN A 4 13.86 -4.52 0.38
CA GLN A 4 14.10 -5.95 0.60
C GLN A 4 13.65 -6.33 2.01
N PHE A 5 12.84 -7.36 2.09
CA PHE A 5 12.53 -8.10 3.29
C PHE A 5 13.45 -9.33 3.32
N ASP A 6 14.21 -9.50 4.37
CA ASP A 6 15.21 -10.55 4.51
C ASP A 6 14.91 -11.33 5.81
N HIS A 7 14.26 -12.49 5.64
CA HIS A 7 13.80 -13.36 6.72
C HIS A 7 13.00 -12.64 7.82
N VAL A 8 12.04 -11.80 7.40
CA VAL A 8 11.29 -10.93 8.31
C VAL A 8 10.19 -11.70 9.03
N ASP A 9 10.25 -11.64 10.36
CA ASP A 9 9.21 -12.12 11.28
C ASP A 9 8.56 -10.95 12.00
N VAL A 10 7.25 -11.03 12.21
CA VAL A 10 6.51 -10.03 13.00
C VAL A 10 5.57 -10.74 13.97
N GLU A 11 5.81 -10.52 15.26
CA GLU A 11 4.97 -11.00 16.34
C GLU A 11 4.14 -9.87 16.94
N ILE A 12 2.86 -10.15 17.22
CA ILE A 12 1.94 -9.23 17.91
C ILE A 12 1.24 -9.99 19.01
N GLY A 13 1.42 -9.53 20.26
CA GLY A 13 0.81 -10.19 21.42
C GLY A 13 1.26 -11.65 21.61
N GLY A 14 2.49 -12.00 21.24
CA GLY A 14 3.05 -13.35 21.31
C GLY A 14 2.58 -14.30 20.20
N ARG A 15 1.85 -13.78 19.19
CA ARG A 15 1.44 -14.53 18.01
C ARG A 15 2.25 -14.08 16.79
N LEU A 16 2.82 -15.03 16.07
CA LEU A 16 3.45 -14.78 14.77
C LEU A 16 2.37 -14.40 13.75
N VAL A 17 2.47 -13.19 13.21
CA VAL A 17 1.53 -12.63 12.21
C VAL A 17 2.12 -12.63 10.81
N VAL A 18 3.45 -12.45 10.70
CA VAL A 18 4.22 -12.59 9.47
C VAL A 18 5.42 -13.45 9.79
N GLY A 19 5.67 -14.49 9.01
CA GLY A 19 6.76 -15.42 9.22
C GLY A 19 7.64 -15.60 7.98
N ASP A 20 8.95 -15.54 8.20
CA ASP A 20 10.00 -15.80 7.20
C ASP A 20 9.78 -15.08 5.85
N MET A 21 9.31 -13.83 5.91
CA MET A 21 9.09 -13.06 4.69
C MET A 21 10.41 -12.75 4.01
N ASN A 22 10.60 -13.31 2.81
CA ASN A 22 11.79 -13.10 1.99
C ASN A 22 11.38 -12.60 0.60
N VAL A 23 11.41 -11.27 0.41
CA VAL A 23 10.88 -10.60 -0.78
C VAL A 23 11.77 -9.42 -1.15
N THR A 24 12.01 -9.26 -2.46
CA THR A 24 12.63 -8.07 -3.03
C THR A 24 11.64 -7.34 -3.93
N VAL A 25 11.51 -6.04 -3.73
CA VAL A 25 10.79 -5.09 -4.58
C VAL A 25 11.82 -4.20 -5.27
N GLU A 26 11.85 -4.24 -6.60
CA GLU A 26 12.82 -3.46 -7.35
C GLU A 26 12.44 -1.97 -7.42
N SER A 27 13.43 -1.13 -7.69
CA SER A 27 13.21 0.32 -7.79
C SER A 27 12.21 0.67 -8.89
N GLY A 28 11.21 1.48 -8.56
CA GLY A 28 10.18 1.93 -9.49
C GLY A 28 9.06 0.92 -9.75
N GLN A 29 9.09 -0.28 -9.15
CA GLN A 29 7.99 -1.23 -9.26
C GLN A 29 6.77 -0.81 -8.45
N PHE A 30 5.59 -1.10 -8.98
CA PHE A 30 4.34 -1.11 -8.23
C PHE A 30 4.01 -2.56 -7.82
N VAL A 31 4.18 -2.87 -6.54
CA VAL A 31 3.92 -4.21 -5.98
C VAL A 31 2.64 -4.21 -5.17
N GLY A 32 1.73 -5.12 -5.52
CA GLY A 32 0.49 -5.38 -4.78
C GLY A 32 0.68 -6.55 -3.81
N ILE A 33 0.30 -6.36 -2.54
CA ILE A 33 0.15 -7.45 -1.58
C ILE A 33 -1.34 -7.76 -1.50
N VAL A 34 -1.72 -8.97 -1.91
CA VAL A 34 -3.09 -9.46 -1.86
C VAL A 34 -3.18 -10.68 -0.94
N GLY A 35 -4.38 -11.03 -0.50
CA GLY A 35 -4.62 -12.18 0.37
C GLY A 35 -5.85 -11.99 1.25
N PRO A 36 -6.31 -13.02 1.94
CA PRO A 36 -7.47 -12.97 2.84
C PRO A 36 -7.30 -11.94 3.95
N ASN A 37 -8.40 -11.59 4.61
CA ASN A 37 -8.35 -10.74 5.80
C ASN A 37 -7.57 -11.44 6.91
N GLY A 38 -6.75 -10.67 7.64
CA GLY A 38 -5.89 -11.22 8.69
C GLY A 38 -4.61 -11.90 8.19
N SER A 39 -4.32 -11.94 6.89
CA SER A 39 -3.11 -12.59 6.36
C SER A 39 -1.79 -11.87 6.66
N GLY A 40 -1.82 -10.67 7.27
CA GLY A 40 -0.61 -9.92 7.63
C GLY A 40 -0.23 -8.78 6.68
N LYS A 41 -1.06 -8.44 5.67
CA LYS A 41 -0.77 -7.37 4.69
C LYS A 41 -0.43 -6.03 5.34
N SER A 42 -1.36 -5.48 6.12
CA SER A 42 -1.15 -4.20 6.81
C SER A 42 -0.02 -4.28 7.85
N THR A 43 0.17 -5.45 8.49
CA THR A 43 1.27 -5.69 9.42
C THR A 43 2.62 -5.56 8.71
N THR A 44 2.76 -6.18 7.54
CA THR A 44 3.96 -6.05 6.68
C THR A 44 4.22 -4.59 6.30
N LEU A 45 3.18 -3.88 5.86
CA LEU A 45 3.30 -2.47 5.48
C LEU A 45 3.70 -1.58 6.67
N ARG A 46 3.13 -1.83 7.86
CA ARG A 46 3.45 -1.09 9.09
C ARG A 46 4.91 -1.19 9.50
N CYS A 47 5.58 -2.27 9.14
CA CYS A 47 7.02 -2.41 9.37
C CYS A 47 7.84 -1.45 8.49
N LEU A 48 7.45 -1.21 7.23
CA LEU A 48 8.17 -0.33 6.31
C LEU A 48 8.22 1.12 6.80
N TYR A 49 7.12 1.65 7.30
CA TYR A 49 7.08 3.00 7.87
C TYR A 49 7.29 3.02 9.39
N ARG A 50 7.75 1.89 9.95
CA ARG A 50 8.19 1.73 11.35
C ARG A 50 7.12 2.03 12.39
N ALA A 51 5.84 1.83 12.06
CA ALA A 51 4.78 1.76 13.06
C ALA A 51 4.83 0.43 13.86
N LEU A 52 5.42 -0.60 13.26
CA LEU A 52 5.79 -1.86 13.92
C LEU A 52 7.27 -2.15 13.69
N ILE A 53 7.89 -2.84 14.65
CA ILE A 53 9.28 -3.29 14.54
C ILE A 53 9.24 -4.81 14.32
N PRO A 54 9.89 -5.35 13.28
CA PRO A 54 10.02 -6.78 13.09
C PRO A 54 10.63 -7.47 14.31
N SER A 55 10.13 -8.64 14.69
CA SER A 55 10.67 -9.49 15.76
C SER A 55 11.91 -10.26 15.31
N GLY A 56 12.01 -10.56 14.01
CA GLY A 56 13.14 -11.23 13.37
C GLY A 56 13.47 -10.67 12.00
N GLY A 57 14.62 -11.03 11.45
CA GLY A 57 15.06 -10.60 10.13
C GLY A 57 15.38 -9.10 10.03
N ARG A 58 15.39 -8.56 8.82
CA ARG A 58 15.65 -7.13 8.55
C ARG A 58 14.91 -6.64 7.32
N ILE A 59 14.64 -5.33 7.29
CA ILE A 59 14.06 -4.65 6.14
C ILE A 59 15.04 -3.59 5.66
N MET A 60 15.44 -3.70 4.39
CA MET A 60 16.34 -2.75 3.74
C MET A 60 15.53 -1.82 2.84
N VAL A 61 15.80 -0.53 2.91
CA VAL A 61 15.30 0.49 1.98
C VAL A 61 16.53 1.13 1.34
N GLY A 62 16.73 0.86 0.05
CA GLY A 62 18.02 1.12 -0.59
C GLY A 62 19.13 0.29 0.05
N GLU A 63 20.14 0.97 0.55
CA GLU A 63 21.29 0.34 1.25
C GLU A 63 21.17 0.37 2.77
N SER A 64 20.09 0.94 3.31
CA SER A 64 19.93 1.15 4.75
C SER A 64 18.96 0.16 5.38
N ASP A 65 19.38 -0.50 6.47
CA ASP A 65 18.42 -1.17 7.36
C ASP A 65 17.56 -0.09 8.03
N ILE A 66 16.24 -0.21 7.92
CA ILE A 66 15.31 0.77 8.49
C ILE A 66 15.49 0.94 10.00
N ARG A 67 16.03 -0.05 10.71
CA ARG A 67 16.30 0.03 12.16
C ARG A 67 17.58 0.82 12.48
N ALA A 68 18.53 0.90 11.54
CA ALA A 68 19.80 1.58 11.73
C ALA A 68 19.72 3.09 11.50
N ILE A 69 18.68 3.57 10.81
CA ILE A 69 18.46 5.00 10.54
C ILE A 69 17.45 5.61 11.53
N SER A 70 17.46 6.94 11.67
CA SER A 70 16.46 7.63 12.49
C SER A 70 15.05 7.50 11.92
N MET A 71 14.01 7.63 12.77
CA MET A 71 12.61 7.70 12.30
C MET A 71 12.40 8.79 11.25
N ARG A 72 13.05 9.92 11.44
CA ARG A 72 12.99 11.07 10.55
C ARG A 72 13.60 10.76 9.18
N GLU A 73 14.71 10.07 9.18
CA GLU A 73 15.41 9.66 7.96
C GLU A 73 14.61 8.60 7.21
N ASN A 74 14.05 7.61 7.90
CA ASN A 74 13.10 6.66 7.31
C ASN A 74 11.90 7.39 6.70
N ALA A 75 11.32 8.36 7.42
CA ALA A 75 10.19 9.15 6.95
C ALA A 75 10.50 10.05 5.74
N ARG A 76 11.77 10.37 5.44
CA ARG A 76 12.15 11.03 4.18
C ARG A 76 12.21 10.08 2.99
N GLN A 77 12.39 8.80 3.24
CA GLN A 77 12.50 7.78 2.19
C GLN A 77 11.18 7.08 1.93
N VAL A 78 10.40 6.83 2.99
CA VAL A 78 9.17 6.04 2.97
C VAL A 78 8.00 6.90 3.44
N ALA A 79 7.05 7.19 2.56
CA ALA A 79 5.77 7.78 2.93
C ALA A 79 4.69 6.72 2.97
N ALA A 80 3.71 6.89 3.86
CA ALA A 80 2.59 5.97 3.98
C ALA A 80 1.24 6.69 3.90
N LEU A 81 0.33 6.11 3.12
CA LEU A 81 -1.09 6.37 3.16
C LEU A 81 -1.75 5.23 3.93
N THR A 82 -2.16 5.51 5.17
CA THR A 82 -2.74 4.53 6.07
C THR A 82 -4.26 4.58 6.04
N GLN A 83 -4.91 3.50 6.46
CA GLN A 83 -6.37 3.39 6.51
C GLN A 83 -6.99 4.39 7.50
N ASP A 84 -6.37 4.61 8.66
CA ASP A 84 -6.83 5.56 9.68
C ASP A 84 -6.29 6.98 9.42
N ASN A 85 -7.07 7.79 8.73
CA ASN A 85 -6.74 9.19 8.45
C ASN A 85 -7.80 10.16 9.02
N THR A 86 -8.37 9.85 10.19
CA THR A 86 -9.31 10.75 10.88
C THR A 86 -8.56 11.94 11.45
N LEU A 87 -8.70 13.08 10.79
CA LEU A 87 -8.26 14.37 11.31
C LEU A 87 -9.46 15.02 12.02
N HIS A 88 -9.34 15.26 13.33
CA HIS A 88 -10.38 15.85 14.15
C HIS A 88 -10.29 17.39 14.25
N PHE A 89 -9.49 18.03 13.42
CA PHE A 89 -9.26 19.46 13.42
C PHE A 89 -9.66 20.11 12.11
N ASP A 90 -10.07 21.38 12.15
CA ASP A 90 -10.46 22.19 10.99
C ASP A 90 -9.22 22.72 10.24
N PHE A 91 -8.45 21.81 9.65
CA PHE A 91 -7.36 22.16 8.76
C PHE A 91 -7.87 22.34 7.31
N THR A 92 -7.29 23.30 6.59
CA THR A 92 -7.41 23.37 5.14
C THR A 92 -6.65 22.22 4.48
N ALA A 93 -7.02 21.85 3.25
CA ALA A 93 -6.32 20.83 2.47
C ALA A 93 -4.80 21.11 2.39
N ARG A 94 -4.43 22.41 2.17
CA ARG A 94 -3.03 22.82 2.14
C ARG A 94 -2.31 22.58 3.47
N GLU A 95 -2.93 22.86 4.61
CA GLU A 95 -2.33 22.62 5.92
C GLU A 95 -2.14 21.13 6.19
N VAL A 96 -3.11 20.28 5.76
CA VAL A 96 -2.95 18.82 5.82
C VAL A 96 -1.74 18.38 4.99
N VAL A 97 -1.59 18.88 3.77
CA VAL A 97 -0.43 18.55 2.90
C VAL A 97 0.88 19.04 3.51
N ALA A 98 0.88 20.22 4.14
CA ALA A 98 2.04 20.77 4.81
C ALA A 98 2.58 19.87 5.94
N THR A 99 1.73 19.08 6.60
CA THR A 99 2.20 18.11 7.61
C THR A 99 3.16 17.06 7.01
N GLY A 100 3.06 16.76 5.71
CA GLY A 100 3.99 15.89 5.00
C GLY A 100 5.44 16.42 4.99
N ARG A 101 5.64 17.73 5.23
CA ARG A 101 6.98 18.34 5.31
C ARG A 101 7.67 18.18 6.65
N LEU A 102 6.98 17.65 7.67
CA LEU A 102 7.57 17.48 9.02
C LEU A 102 8.92 16.75 9.03
N PRO A 103 9.17 15.70 8.25
CA PRO A 103 10.49 15.06 8.20
C PRO A 103 11.60 15.96 7.66
N HIS A 104 11.27 17.00 6.90
CA HIS A 104 12.22 17.96 6.35
C HIS A 104 12.43 19.20 7.26
N SER A 105 11.59 19.39 8.28
CA SER A 105 11.68 20.51 9.21
C SER A 105 12.93 20.38 10.10
N GLY A 106 13.89 21.31 9.99
CA GLY A 106 15.10 21.37 10.81
C GLY A 106 15.05 22.49 11.86
N ILE A 107 16.08 22.56 12.73
CA ILE A 107 16.30 23.64 13.68
C ILE A 107 16.80 24.91 12.95
N VAL A 108 17.31 24.75 11.75
CA VAL A 108 17.88 25.83 10.92
C VAL A 108 16.77 26.48 10.08
N VAL A 109 16.92 27.80 9.84
CA VAL A 109 15.97 28.68 9.12
C VAL A 109 15.26 27.98 7.96
N ARG A 110 13.93 27.88 8.07
CA ARG A 110 13.10 27.31 7.02
C ARG A 110 13.11 28.21 5.79
N ASP A 111 13.49 27.66 4.64
CA ASP A 111 13.16 28.29 3.36
C ASP A 111 11.66 28.06 3.09
N ARG A 112 10.84 29.02 3.57
CA ARG A 112 9.38 28.98 3.37
C ARG A 112 8.99 28.87 1.90
N ALA A 113 9.74 29.52 1.03
CA ALA A 113 9.47 29.48 -0.41
C ALA A 113 9.73 28.08 -1.01
N ALA A 114 10.76 27.37 -0.53
CA ALA A 114 10.99 25.98 -0.95
C ALA A 114 9.91 25.02 -0.41
N GLU A 115 9.48 25.19 0.85
CA GLU A 115 8.38 24.41 1.42
C GLU A 115 7.07 24.67 0.66
N ASP A 116 6.75 25.93 0.36
CA ASP A 116 5.55 26.30 -0.39
C ASP A 116 5.55 25.72 -1.81
N ARG A 117 6.71 25.71 -2.47
CA ARG A 117 6.85 25.05 -3.79
C ARG A 117 6.64 23.54 -3.70
N ALA A 118 7.22 22.88 -2.70
CA ALA A 118 7.07 21.42 -2.51
C ALA A 118 5.61 21.03 -2.23
N ILE A 119 4.91 21.79 -1.39
CA ILE A 119 3.48 21.59 -1.11
C ILE A 119 2.65 21.79 -2.37
N GLY A 120 2.86 22.89 -3.11
CA GLY A 120 2.15 23.18 -4.35
C GLY A 120 2.34 22.08 -5.39
N ALA A 121 3.59 21.67 -5.64
CA ALA A 121 3.91 20.58 -6.56
C ALA A 121 3.29 19.24 -6.17
N ALA A 122 3.24 18.94 -4.87
CA ALA A 122 2.60 17.72 -4.37
C ALA A 122 1.08 17.76 -4.61
N MET A 123 0.43 18.92 -4.37
CA MET A 123 -1.00 19.10 -4.63
C MET A 123 -1.33 19.01 -6.13
N GLU A 124 -0.50 19.57 -6.99
CA GLU A 124 -0.67 19.46 -8.44
C GLU A 124 -0.56 18.00 -8.91
N LYS A 125 0.50 17.28 -8.49
CA LYS A 125 0.70 15.86 -8.82
C LYS A 125 -0.44 14.95 -8.38
N ALA A 126 -1.06 15.27 -7.23
CA ALA A 126 -2.20 14.53 -6.70
C ALA A 126 -3.56 14.98 -7.26
N GLY A 127 -3.60 16.00 -8.11
CA GLY A 127 -4.85 16.59 -8.61
C GLY A 127 -5.70 17.23 -7.51
N ALA A 128 -5.06 17.86 -6.51
CA ALA A 128 -5.69 18.49 -5.35
C ALA A 128 -5.45 20.01 -5.28
N ALA A 129 -4.88 20.63 -6.33
CA ALA A 129 -4.50 22.04 -6.33
C ALA A 129 -5.70 22.98 -6.13
N ASP A 130 -6.86 22.66 -6.69
CA ASP A 130 -8.11 23.39 -6.57
C ASP A 130 -8.73 23.33 -5.17
N LEU A 131 -8.25 22.41 -4.31
CA LEU A 131 -8.78 22.17 -2.96
C LEU A 131 -8.03 22.95 -1.88
N HIS A 132 -6.94 23.66 -2.21
CA HIS A 132 -5.94 24.18 -1.27
C HIS A 132 -6.52 24.97 -0.08
N SER A 133 -7.57 25.76 -0.29
CA SER A 133 -8.19 26.61 0.74
C SER A 133 -9.43 26.01 1.39
N ARG A 134 -9.91 24.84 0.89
CA ARG A 134 -11.10 24.19 1.45
C ARG A 134 -10.75 23.45 2.74
N LEU A 135 -11.68 23.45 3.69
CA LEU A 135 -11.55 22.66 4.91
C LEU A 135 -11.54 21.17 4.58
N PHE A 136 -10.59 20.42 5.11
CA PHE A 136 -10.46 18.99 4.88
C PHE A 136 -11.72 18.21 5.31
N SER A 137 -12.36 18.63 6.41
CA SER A 137 -13.62 18.06 6.90
C SER A 137 -14.75 18.15 5.89
N SER A 138 -14.79 19.23 5.06
CA SER A 138 -15.84 19.48 4.06
C SER A 138 -15.64 18.75 2.72
N LEU A 139 -14.51 18.07 2.53
CA LEU A 139 -14.18 17.38 1.29
C LEU A 139 -14.93 16.04 1.17
N SER A 140 -15.28 15.68 -0.06
CA SER A 140 -15.76 14.32 -0.39
C SER A 140 -14.68 13.26 -0.14
N GLY A 141 -15.03 11.99 -0.09
CA GLY A 141 -14.07 10.90 0.12
C GLY A 141 -12.93 10.89 -0.90
N GLY A 142 -13.25 11.06 -2.18
CA GLY A 142 -12.24 11.12 -3.25
C GLY A 142 -11.36 12.37 -3.18
N GLU A 143 -11.93 13.55 -2.82
CA GLU A 143 -11.15 14.76 -2.59
C GLU A 143 -10.20 14.61 -1.40
N LYS A 144 -10.68 14.04 -0.28
CA LYS A 144 -9.84 13.71 0.88
C LYS A 144 -8.68 12.81 0.50
N GLN A 145 -8.94 11.79 -0.30
CA GLN A 145 -7.91 10.85 -0.73
C GLN A 145 -6.82 11.54 -1.57
N ARG A 146 -7.20 12.44 -2.51
CA ARG A 146 -6.22 13.23 -3.26
C ARG A 146 -5.35 14.11 -2.34
N VAL A 147 -5.95 14.73 -1.34
CA VAL A 147 -5.21 15.54 -0.35
C VAL A 147 -4.26 14.68 0.48
N LEU A 148 -4.66 13.47 0.88
CA LEU A 148 -3.80 12.54 1.63
C LEU A 148 -2.65 12.00 0.77
N ILE A 149 -2.88 11.76 -0.52
CA ILE A 149 -1.81 11.44 -1.48
C ILE A 149 -0.86 12.64 -1.60
N ALA A 150 -1.38 13.86 -1.76
CA ALA A 150 -0.56 15.06 -1.80
C ALA A 150 0.30 15.21 -0.54
N ARG A 151 -0.25 14.92 0.64
CA ARG A 151 0.49 14.90 1.91
C ARG A 151 1.66 13.91 1.87
N ALA A 152 1.41 12.70 1.38
CA ALA A 152 2.47 11.69 1.23
C ALA A 152 3.53 12.14 0.22
N LEU A 153 3.13 12.75 -0.90
CA LEU A 153 4.05 13.27 -1.92
C LEU A 153 4.84 14.49 -1.47
N ALA A 154 4.27 15.34 -0.60
CA ALA A 154 4.98 16.48 -0.02
C ALA A 154 6.20 16.03 0.82
N GLN A 155 6.23 14.79 1.26
CA GLN A 155 7.37 14.15 1.94
C GLN A 155 8.53 13.86 0.97
N GLU A 156 8.32 13.97 -0.35
CA GLU A 156 9.28 13.65 -1.42
C GLU A 156 9.86 12.23 -1.28
N PRO A 157 9.01 11.22 -1.08
CA PRO A 157 9.45 9.86 -0.80
C PRO A 157 10.03 9.18 -2.04
N GLN A 158 10.84 8.15 -1.81
CA GLN A 158 11.29 7.23 -2.85
C GLN A 158 10.51 5.91 -2.84
N VAL A 159 9.82 5.63 -1.73
CA VAL A 159 8.90 4.49 -1.55
C VAL A 159 7.57 5.02 -1.02
N LEU A 160 6.48 4.67 -1.70
CA LEU A 160 5.13 4.97 -1.26
C LEU A 160 4.44 3.69 -0.80
N VAL A 161 3.97 3.68 0.43
CA VAL A 161 3.21 2.59 1.03
C VAL A 161 1.72 2.96 1.02
N LEU A 162 0.89 2.09 0.48
CA LEU A 162 -0.56 2.27 0.40
C LEU A 162 -1.26 1.13 1.17
N ASP A 163 -1.82 1.43 2.33
CA ASP A 163 -2.56 0.44 3.12
C ASP A 163 -4.06 0.59 2.82
N GLU A 164 -4.59 -0.30 1.97
CA GLU A 164 -5.98 -0.34 1.50
C GLU A 164 -6.48 1.00 0.91
N PRO A 165 -5.77 1.57 -0.06
CA PRO A 165 -6.03 2.93 -0.56
C PRO A 165 -7.36 3.09 -1.30
N THR A 166 -8.01 1.99 -1.63
CA THR A 166 -9.26 1.94 -2.43
C THR A 166 -10.51 1.73 -1.56
N ASN A 167 -10.36 1.51 -0.26
CA ASN A 167 -11.50 1.26 0.63
C ASN A 167 -12.40 2.49 0.73
N HIS A 168 -13.72 2.23 0.74
CA HIS A 168 -14.77 3.25 0.83
C HIS A 168 -14.79 4.29 -0.31
N LEU A 169 -14.09 4.03 -1.40
CA LEU A 169 -14.10 4.85 -2.60
C LEU A 169 -15.01 4.23 -3.67
N ASP A 170 -15.68 5.07 -4.45
CA ASP A 170 -16.33 4.61 -5.67
C ASP A 170 -15.31 4.20 -6.75
N VAL A 171 -15.76 3.47 -7.76
CA VAL A 171 -14.92 2.89 -8.81
C VAL A 171 -14.03 3.93 -9.50
N HIS A 172 -14.56 5.13 -9.79
CA HIS A 172 -13.81 6.20 -10.46
C HIS A 172 -12.62 6.65 -9.59
N HIS A 173 -12.84 6.87 -8.30
CA HIS A 173 -11.82 7.30 -7.36
C HIS A 173 -10.81 6.20 -7.04
N GLN A 174 -11.24 4.91 -6.98
CA GLN A 174 -10.32 3.77 -6.82
C GLN A 174 -9.27 3.74 -7.94
N HIS A 175 -9.73 3.82 -9.19
CA HIS A 175 -8.84 3.86 -10.35
C HIS A 175 -7.96 5.12 -10.34
N GLY A 176 -8.52 6.27 -9.99
CA GLY A 176 -7.78 7.54 -9.93
C GLY A 176 -6.59 7.50 -8.97
N VAL A 177 -6.77 6.93 -7.78
CA VAL A 177 -5.71 6.78 -6.76
C VAL A 177 -4.57 5.88 -7.26
N LEU A 178 -4.90 4.71 -7.80
CA LEU A 178 -3.89 3.75 -8.27
C LEU A 178 -3.15 4.27 -9.51
N GLU A 179 -3.87 4.87 -10.44
CA GLU A 179 -3.29 5.50 -11.63
C GLU A 179 -2.34 6.66 -11.26
N ALA A 180 -2.76 7.54 -10.36
CA ALA A 180 -1.92 8.62 -9.86
C ALA A 180 -0.65 8.08 -9.19
N SER A 181 -0.79 7.03 -8.35
CA SER A 181 0.34 6.40 -7.68
C SER A 181 1.32 5.75 -8.66
N LYS A 182 0.81 5.09 -9.71
CA LYS A 182 1.63 4.46 -10.76
C LYS A 182 2.43 5.50 -11.56
N LYS A 183 1.82 6.64 -11.88
CA LYS A 183 2.45 7.74 -12.63
C LYS A 183 3.61 8.43 -11.88
N LEU A 184 3.75 8.22 -10.58
CA LEU A 184 4.84 8.83 -9.81
C LEU A 184 6.22 8.34 -10.22
N GLY A 185 6.33 7.13 -10.81
CA GLY A 185 7.60 6.53 -11.18
C GLY A 185 8.52 6.16 -10.01
N ILE A 186 8.00 6.15 -8.78
CA ILE A 186 8.68 5.70 -7.57
C ILE A 186 8.25 4.28 -7.21
N THR A 187 8.94 3.66 -6.26
CA THR A 187 8.53 2.33 -5.76
C THR A 187 7.23 2.47 -4.97
N VAL A 188 6.23 1.65 -5.30
CA VAL A 188 4.93 1.61 -4.61
C VAL A 188 4.69 0.21 -4.09
N ILE A 189 4.29 0.09 -2.81
CA ILE A 189 3.89 -1.17 -2.19
C ILE A 189 2.49 -0.98 -1.60
N ALA A 190 1.50 -1.69 -2.13
CA ALA A 190 0.10 -1.51 -1.79
C ALA A 190 -0.54 -2.79 -1.27
N ALA A 191 -1.25 -2.72 -0.13
CA ALA A 191 -2.20 -3.76 0.24
C ALA A 191 -3.50 -3.52 -0.53
N LEU A 192 -3.92 -4.50 -1.31
CA LEU A 192 -5.12 -4.43 -2.15
C LEU A 192 -6.05 -5.59 -1.86
N HIS A 193 -7.36 -5.31 -1.81
CA HIS A 193 -8.40 -6.34 -1.69
C HIS A 193 -8.96 -6.76 -3.04
N ASP A 194 -9.06 -5.84 -3.99
CA ASP A 194 -9.56 -6.10 -5.32
C ASP A 194 -8.45 -6.68 -6.21
N LEU A 195 -8.62 -7.95 -6.60
CA LEU A 195 -7.65 -8.67 -7.43
C LEU A 195 -7.60 -8.13 -8.86
N ASN A 196 -8.71 -7.60 -9.39
CA ASN A 196 -8.74 -7.01 -10.71
C ASN A 196 -8.00 -5.66 -10.74
N LEU A 197 -8.11 -4.86 -9.68
CA LEU A 197 -7.29 -3.66 -9.52
C LEU A 197 -5.81 -4.02 -9.39
N ALA A 198 -5.47 -5.06 -8.61
CA ALA A 198 -4.10 -5.54 -8.53
C ALA A 198 -3.57 -6.03 -9.88
N ALA A 199 -4.38 -6.75 -10.66
CA ALA A 199 -4.02 -7.19 -12.01
C ALA A 199 -3.76 -6.03 -12.98
N GLN A 200 -4.50 -4.93 -12.83
CA GLN A 200 -4.42 -3.79 -13.73
C GLN A 200 -3.25 -2.86 -13.43
N TYR A 201 -2.96 -2.64 -12.15
CA TYR A 201 -2.02 -1.58 -11.74
C TYR A 201 -0.66 -2.10 -11.31
N CYS A 202 -0.58 -3.31 -10.75
CA CYS A 202 0.67 -3.83 -10.21
C CYS A 202 1.56 -4.44 -11.29
N ASP A 203 2.86 -4.19 -11.19
CA ASP A 203 3.87 -4.86 -12.01
C ASP A 203 4.18 -6.26 -11.45
N ARG A 204 4.05 -6.40 -10.12
CA ARG A 204 4.21 -7.67 -9.41
C ARG A 204 3.18 -7.78 -8.30
N VAL A 205 2.73 -9.01 -8.04
CA VAL A 205 1.78 -9.35 -6.96
C VAL A 205 2.41 -10.35 -6.02
N LEU A 206 2.17 -10.16 -4.72
CA LEU A 206 2.51 -11.08 -3.64
C LEU A 206 1.21 -11.58 -3.03
N VAL A 207 1.01 -12.88 -3.00
CA VAL A 207 -0.13 -13.50 -2.28
C VAL A 207 0.33 -13.86 -0.88
N LEU A 208 -0.25 -13.20 0.11
CA LEU A 208 0.04 -13.41 1.52
C LEU A 208 -1.11 -14.18 2.17
N VAL A 209 -0.81 -15.34 2.79
CA VAL A 209 -1.78 -16.19 3.49
C VAL A 209 -1.14 -16.62 4.80
N ASP A 210 -1.87 -16.46 5.90
CA ASP A 210 -1.42 -16.83 7.26
C ASP A 210 0.01 -16.37 7.58
N GLY A 211 0.34 -15.15 7.17
CA GLY A 211 1.63 -14.52 7.41
C GLY A 211 2.76 -14.95 6.47
N ALA A 212 2.53 -15.88 5.55
CA ALA A 212 3.53 -16.36 4.60
C ALA A 212 3.24 -15.91 3.16
N VAL A 213 4.29 -15.63 2.39
CA VAL A 213 4.17 -15.39 0.94
C VAL A 213 4.06 -16.73 0.23
N VAL A 214 2.86 -17.09 -0.22
CA VAL A 214 2.60 -18.39 -0.86
C VAL A 214 2.78 -18.38 -2.37
N CYS A 215 2.73 -17.21 -2.99
CA CYS A 215 2.93 -17.03 -4.43
C CYS A 215 3.40 -15.59 -4.71
N SER A 216 4.28 -15.42 -5.69
CA SER A 216 4.70 -14.10 -6.15
C SER A 216 5.11 -14.11 -7.62
N GLY A 217 4.80 -13.06 -8.35
CA GLY A 217 5.09 -12.95 -9.78
C GLY A 217 4.37 -11.78 -10.43
N THR A 218 4.38 -11.73 -11.75
CA THR A 218 3.53 -10.82 -12.52
C THR A 218 2.05 -11.19 -12.29
N PRO A 219 1.11 -10.26 -12.49
CA PRO A 219 -0.33 -10.59 -12.39
C PRO A 219 -0.73 -11.80 -13.23
N ARG A 220 -0.13 -12.02 -14.41
CA ARG A 220 -0.42 -13.18 -15.28
C ARG A 220 0.05 -14.50 -14.68
N GLU A 221 1.18 -14.50 -13.98
CA GLU A 221 1.74 -15.69 -13.35
C GLU A 221 0.99 -16.04 -12.07
N VAL A 222 0.54 -15.04 -11.32
CA VAL A 222 -0.10 -15.21 -10.00
C VAL A 222 -1.60 -15.47 -10.13
N PHE A 223 -2.32 -14.70 -10.94
CA PHE A 223 -3.77 -14.84 -11.05
C PHE A 223 -4.15 -15.94 -12.03
N THR A 224 -4.18 -17.16 -11.50
CA THR A 224 -4.67 -18.36 -12.17
C THR A 224 -5.89 -18.91 -11.41
N GLU A 225 -6.77 -19.65 -12.09
CA GLU A 225 -7.94 -20.27 -11.45
C GLU A 225 -7.54 -21.13 -10.24
N THR A 226 -6.43 -21.88 -10.36
CA THR A 226 -5.91 -22.72 -9.28
C THR A 226 -5.46 -21.91 -8.07
N VAL A 227 -4.76 -20.78 -8.27
CA VAL A 227 -4.30 -19.91 -7.16
C VAL A 227 -5.49 -19.23 -6.48
N ILE A 228 -6.47 -18.76 -7.27
CA ILE A 228 -7.66 -18.10 -6.73
C ILE A 228 -8.52 -19.11 -5.95
N ASP A 229 -8.80 -20.28 -6.50
CA ASP A 229 -9.57 -21.32 -5.81
C ASP A 229 -8.89 -21.75 -4.50
N ARG A 230 -7.58 -22.02 -4.56
CA ARG A 230 -6.81 -22.51 -3.41
C ARG A 230 -6.70 -21.51 -2.25
N TRP A 231 -6.41 -20.24 -2.55
CA TRP A 231 -6.04 -19.27 -1.53
C TRP A 231 -7.13 -18.26 -1.18
N PHE A 232 -8.15 -18.12 -2.03
CA PHE A 232 -9.30 -17.24 -1.78
C PHE A 232 -10.61 -18.01 -1.63
N SER A 233 -10.59 -19.35 -1.82
CA SER A 233 -11.76 -20.24 -1.65
C SER A 233 -12.95 -19.80 -2.50
N ILE A 234 -12.69 -19.36 -3.74
CA ILE A 234 -13.71 -18.93 -4.67
C ILE A 234 -13.39 -19.43 -6.09
N GLY A 235 -14.39 -19.98 -6.76
CA GLY A 235 -14.26 -20.35 -8.17
C GLY A 235 -14.22 -19.11 -9.07
N CYS A 236 -13.47 -19.20 -10.14
CA CYS A 236 -13.40 -18.11 -11.10
C CYS A 236 -12.97 -18.60 -12.49
N HIS A 237 -13.18 -17.75 -13.49
CA HIS A 237 -12.59 -17.85 -14.82
C HIS A 237 -11.64 -16.66 -15.04
N ILE A 238 -10.48 -16.94 -15.65
CA ILE A 238 -9.51 -15.92 -15.99
C ILE A 238 -9.56 -15.65 -17.49
N VAL A 239 -9.90 -14.42 -17.84
CA VAL A 239 -9.89 -13.95 -19.24
C VAL A 239 -8.92 -12.79 -19.42
N ALA A 240 -8.49 -12.51 -20.65
CA ALA A 240 -7.72 -11.31 -20.93
C ALA A 240 -8.65 -10.09 -21.00
N HIS A 241 -8.33 -9.03 -20.26
CA HIS A 241 -9.05 -7.77 -20.38
C HIS A 241 -8.95 -7.24 -21.83
N PRO A 242 -10.08 -6.95 -22.52
CA PRO A 242 -10.11 -6.73 -23.97
C PRO A 242 -9.29 -5.54 -24.46
N ARG A 243 -9.05 -4.53 -23.61
CA ARG A 243 -8.25 -3.34 -23.96
C ARG A 243 -6.86 -3.37 -23.36
N LEU A 244 -6.70 -3.89 -22.14
CA LEU A 244 -5.44 -3.81 -21.39
C LEU A 244 -4.61 -5.08 -21.53
N GLY A 245 -5.23 -6.20 -21.91
CA GLY A 245 -4.58 -7.49 -22.04
C GLY A 245 -4.12 -8.11 -20.71
N VAL A 246 -4.39 -7.46 -19.56
CA VAL A 246 -4.11 -8.00 -18.23
C VAL A 246 -5.14 -9.07 -17.85
N PRO A 247 -4.86 -9.94 -16.87
CA PRO A 247 -5.84 -10.87 -16.35
C PRO A 247 -7.08 -10.14 -15.80
N GLN A 248 -8.25 -10.63 -16.16
CA GLN A 248 -9.53 -10.21 -15.59
C GLN A 248 -10.17 -11.41 -14.93
N ILE A 249 -10.42 -11.33 -13.63
CA ILE A 249 -10.98 -12.39 -12.82
C ILE A 249 -12.49 -12.25 -12.82
N ILE A 250 -13.18 -13.26 -13.31
CA ILE A 250 -14.65 -13.37 -13.30
C ILE A 250 -15.00 -14.43 -12.25
N PHE A 251 -15.60 -14.03 -11.14
CA PHE A 251 -15.93 -14.94 -10.05
C PHE A 251 -17.23 -15.71 -10.33
N ASP A 252 -17.24 -17.03 -10.05
CA ASP A 252 -18.39 -17.93 -10.26
C ASP A 252 -19.39 -17.89 -9.09
N GLY A 253 -19.06 -17.18 -8.02
CA GLY A 253 -19.84 -17.16 -6.79
C GLY A 253 -19.19 -17.96 -5.66
N TYR A 254 -19.82 -17.90 -4.49
CA TYR A 254 -19.32 -18.54 -3.26
C TYR A 254 -19.36 -20.06 -3.37
N LYS A 255 -18.23 -20.73 -3.16
CA LYS A 255 -18.12 -22.16 -2.91
C LYS A 255 -17.98 -22.38 -1.41
N PRO A 256 -18.91 -23.05 -0.71
CA PRO A 256 -18.69 -23.42 0.68
C PRO A 256 -17.44 -24.29 0.79
N ALA A 257 -16.59 -23.99 1.77
CA ALA A 257 -15.43 -24.83 2.06
C ALA A 257 -15.89 -26.28 2.29
N PRO A 258 -15.19 -27.29 1.77
CA PRO A 258 -15.51 -28.67 2.08
C PRO A 258 -15.46 -28.85 3.59
N HIS A 259 -16.59 -29.23 4.18
CA HIS A 259 -16.66 -29.56 5.61
C HIS A 259 -15.77 -30.79 5.85
N THR A 260 -14.56 -30.61 6.34
CA THR A 260 -13.77 -31.69 6.95
C THR A 260 -14.34 -31.96 8.34
N PHE A 261 -15.47 -32.63 8.40
CA PHE A 261 -15.93 -33.35 9.57
C PHE A 261 -15.86 -34.85 9.23
N ASP A 262 -14.67 -35.41 9.30
CA ASP A 262 -14.51 -36.82 9.55
C ASP A 262 -14.01 -36.98 10.99
N HIS A 263 -14.95 -36.94 11.92
CA HIS A 263 -14.78 -37.65 13.18
C HIS A 263 -15.10 -39.12 12.87
N GLU A 264 -14.08 -39.91 12.61
CA GLU A 264 -14.19 -41.35 12.78
C GLU A 264 -14.48 -41.65 14.25
N GLU A 265 -15.76 -41.98 14.52
CA GLU A 265 -16.13 -42.78 15.69
C GLU A 265 -15.69 -44.22 15.42
N THR A 266 -14.78 -44.73 16.22
CA THR A 266 -14.79 -46.10 16.72
C THR A 266 -13.92 -46.21 17.96
#